data_03e3a92d218da6d99fed9990096ece86
#
_entry.id   03e3a92d218da6d99fed9990096ece86
#
_cell.length_a   1.000
_cell.length_b   1.000
_cell.length_c   1.000
_cell.angle_alpha   90.00
_cell.angle_beta   90.00
_cell.angle_gamma   90.00
#
_symmetry.space_group_name_H-M   'P 1'
#
loop_
_entity.id
_entity.type
_entity.pdbx_description
1 polymer ?
#
loop_
_entity_poly.entity_id
_entity_poly.type
_entity_poly.pdbx_seq_one_letter_code
_entity_poly.pdbx_strand_id
1 'polypeptide(L)'
;SEKMMVKYNHETGLMYIHLMTGVPNIQMRTSKADVSKFVAKANKEQIIGYEIEDVPKNIEYILNKLGLSRKQKLAVGLCFIREKQKKTQKDFSTIINVSESTYKSIEKAEHNISFDTLDIIYNQFPKEEILHEIF
;
A
#
# COMPACT_ATOMS: atom_id res chain seq x y z
N SER A 1 8.63 -16.17 -1.83
CA SER A 1 7.23 -16.25 -1.44
C SER A 1 6.58 -14.87 -1.49
N GLU A 2 5.31 -14.83 -1.82
CA GLU A 2 4.54 -13.60 -1.84
C GLU A 2 4.27 -13.16 -0.41
N LYS A 3 4.86 -12.05 -0.02
CA LYS A 3 4.65 -11.47 1.31
C LYS A 3 4.75 -9.96 1.18
N MET A 4 3.60 -9.31 1.15
CA MET A 4 3.54 -7.86 0.94
C MET A 4 3.89 -7.09 2.20
N MET A 5 4.59 -5.99 2.01
CA MET A 5 4.85 -5.00 3.05
C MET A 5 4.82 -3.62 2.42
N VAL A 6 4.08 -2.70 3.03
CA VAL A 6 4.02 -1.29 2.62
C VAL A 6 4.59 -0.44 3.73
N LYS A 7 5.48 0.48 3.37
CA LYS A 7 6.01 1.49 4.29
C LYS A 7 5.84 2.86 3.65
N TYR A 8 5.23 3.78 4.37
CA TYR A 8 5.05 5.14 3.91
C TYR A 8 5.49 6.12 4.99
N ASN A 9 6.33 7.06 4.60
CA ASN A 9 6.73 8.17 5.45
C ASN A 9 6.08 9.45 4.90
N HIS A 10 5.07 9.96 5.60
CA HIS A 10 4.34 11.14 5.14
C HIS A 10 5.19 12.41 5.15
N GLU A 11 6.17 12.51 6.05
CA GLU A 11 7.03 13.71 6.13
C GLU A 11 7.95 13.83 4.92
N THR A 12 8.46 12.71 4.41
CA THR A 12 9.33 12.69 3.23
C THR A 12 8.59 12.44 1.93
N GLY A 13 7.35 11.95 1.99
CA GLY A 13 6.56 11.56 0.82
C GLY A 13 7.03 10.28 0.15
N LEU A 14 7.86 9.49 0.83
CA LEU A 14 8.47 8.28 0.26
C LEU A 14 7.70 7.03 0.66
N MET A 15 7.45 6.14 -0.31
CA MET A 15 6.80 4.86 -0.06
C MET A 15 7.62 3.71 -0.66
N TYR A 16 7.72 2.63 0.10
CA TYR A 16 8.21 1.35 -0.37
C TYR A 16 7.08 0.34 -0.38
N ILE A 17 6.91 -0.33 -1.51
CA ILE A 17 5.96 -1.44 -1.65
C ILE A 17 6.78 -2.69 -1.96
N HIS A 18 6.80 -3.63 -1.02
CA HIS A 18 7.43 -4.93 -1.20
C HIS A 18 6.35 -5.95 -1.53
N LEU A 19 6.44 -6.61 -2.69
CA LEU A 19 5.44 -7.59 -3.13
C LEU A 19 5.83 -9.02 -2.76
N MET A 20 7.12 -9.28 -2.58
CA MET A 20 7.61 -10.59 -2.20
C MET A 20 8.96 -10.50 -1.52
N THR A 21 9.31 -11.55 -0.76
CA THR A 21 10.56 -11.65 -0.02
C THR A 21 11.36 -12.87 -0.47
N GLY A 22 12.63 -12.93 -0.08
CA GLY A 22 13.48 -14.10 -0.33
C GLY A 22 14.01 -14.23 -1.75
N VAL A 23 13.91 -13.19 -2.57
CA VAL A 23 14.47 -13.18 -3.93
C VAL A 23 15.91 -12.65 -3.87
N PRO A 24 16.90 -13.43 -4.29
CA PRO A 24 18.28 -12.97 -4.32
C PRO A 24 18.56 -12.06 -5.53
N ASN A 25 19.58 -11.22 -5.40
CA ASN A 25 20.09 -10.40 -6.50
C ASN A 25 19.01 -9.52 -7.13
N ILE A 26 18.49 -8.58 -6.34
CA ILE A 26 17.49 -7.61 -6.78
C ILE A 26 18.18 -6.46 -7.53
N GLN A 27 17.60 -6.03 -8.64
CA GLN A 27 18.04 -4.90 -9.43
C GLN A 27 16.99 -3.80 -9.44
N MET A 28 17.41 -2.55 -9.20
CA MET A 28 16.52 -1.40 -9.29
C MET A 28 16.50 -0.85 -10.72
N ARG A 29 15.32 -0.46 -11.18
CA ARG A 29 15.12 0.19 -12.49
C ARG A 29 14.16 1.37 -12.35
N THR A 30 14.47 2.48 -13.00
CA THR A 30 13.55 3.61 -13.09
C THR A 30 12.41 3.27 -14.04
N SER A 31 11.17 3.36 -13.56
CA SER A 31 9.97 3.08 -14.35
C SER A 31 9.42 4.36 -14.99
N LYS A 32 9.38 5.45 -14.19
CA LYS A 32 9.04 6.82 -14.63
C LYS A 32 9.61 7.77 -13.58
N ALA A 33 9.44 9.09 -13.79
CA ALA A 33 9.79 10.06 -12.76
C ALA A 33 9.10 9.68 -11.44
N ASP A 34 9.83 9.73 -10.35
CA ASP A 34 9.39 9.41 -9.00
C ASP A 34 9.11 7.91 -8.72
N VAL A 35 9.12 7.03 -9.73
CA VAL A 35 8.80 5.62 -9.54
C VAL A 35 9.95 4.73 -10.03
N SER A 36 10.53 3.97 -9.10
CA SER A 36 11.52 2.94 -9.39
C SER A 36 10.94 1.58 -9.05
N LYS A 37 11.24 0.57 -9.87
CA LYS A 37 10.84 -0.80 -9.58
C LYS A 37 12.04 -1.66 -9.26
N PHE A 38 11.83 -2.62 -8.38
CA PHE A 38 12.81 -3.64 -8.06
C PHE A 38 12.43 -4.93 -8.77
N VAL A 39 13.36 -5.48 -9.51
CA VAL A 39 13.14 -6.72 -10.28
C VAL A 39 14.17 -7.77 -9.90
N ALA A 40 13.83 -9.04 -10.10
CA ALA A 40 14.78 -10.13 -9.92
C ALA A 40 15.83 -10.07 -11.02
N LYS A 41 17.10 -10.16 -10.67
CA LYS A 41 18.19 -10.10 -11.65
C LYS A 41 18.14 -11.31 -12.61
N ALA A 42 17.71 -12.47 -12.10
CA ALA A 42 17.57 -13.68 -12.89
C ALA A 42 16.35 -13.64 -13.82
N ASN A 43 15.30 -12.89 -13.46
CA ASN A 43 14.08 -12.72 -14.26
C ASN A 43 13.60 -11.28 -14.12
N LYS A 44 13.95 -10.45 -15.07
CA LYS A 44 13.66 -9.01 -15.04
C LYS A 44 12.18 -8.67 -15.22
N GLU A 45 11.34 -9.63 -15.56
CA GLU A 45 9.90 -9.47 -15.62
C GLU A 45 9.24 -9.72 -14.28
N GLN A 46 9.96 -10.34 -13.33
CA GLN A 46 9.46 -10.56 -11.98
C GLN A 46 9.66 -9.30 -11.15
N ILE A 47 8.57 -8.59 -10.87
CA ILE A 47 8.60 -7.37 -10.07
C ILE A 47 8.57 -7.74 -8.60
N ILE A 48 9.58 -7.30 -7.86
CA ILE A 48 9.73 -7.57 -6.43
C ILE A 48 9.09 -6.46 -5.59
N GLY A 49 9.10 -5.24 -6.10
CA GLY A 49 8.54 -4.10 -5.38
C GLY A 49 8.77 -2.78 -6.08
N TYR A 50 8.41 -1.72 -5.38
CA TYR A 50 8.51 -0.35 -5.89
C TYR A 50 9.01 0.59 -4.81
N GLU A 51 9.71 1.62 -5.24
CA GLU A 51 10.04 2.80 -4.45
C GLU A 51 9.42 4.00 -5.15
N ILE A 52 8.58 4.75 -4.44
CA ILE A 52 7.87 5.90 -4.99
C ILE A 52 8.19 7.14 -4.17
N GLU A 53 8.64 8.19 -4.85
CA GLU A 53 8.84 9.51 -4.28
C GLU A 53 7.58 10.36 -4.52
N ASP A 54 7.38 11.37 -3.68
CA ASP A 54 6.26 12.31 -3.79
C ASP A 54 4.92 11.57 -3.93
N VAL A 55 4.63 10.68 -2.97
CA VAL A 55 3.44 9.83 -3.01
C VAL A 55 2.14 10.59 -3.09
N PRO A 56 1.93 11.73 -2.39
CA PRO A 56 0.67 12.47 -2.54
C PRO A 56 0.35 12.83 -3.98
N LYS A 57 1.36 13.20 -4.76
CA LYS A 57 1.21 13.51 -6.19
C LYS A 57 0.97 12.25 -7.03
N ASN A 58 1.53 11.11 -6.62
CA ASN A 58 1.58 9.89 -7.42
C ASN A 58 0.61 8.80 -6.96
N ILE A 59 -0.24 9.06 -5.95
CA ILE A 59 -1.08 8.02 -5.35
C ILE A 59 -2.06 7.39 -6.35
N GLU A 60 -2.65 8.18 -7.22
CA GLU A 60 -3.56 7.66 -8.25
C GLU A 60 -2.82 6.76 -9.24
N TYR A 61 -1.61 7.16 -9.63
CA TYR A 61 -0.76 6.32 -10.49
C TYR A 61 -0.45 4.98 -9.82
N ILE A 62 -0.10 5.00 -8.53
CA ILE A 62 0.19 3.80 -7.76
C ILE A 62 -1.02 2.85 -7.80
N LEU A 63 -2.19 3.37 -7.52
CA LEU A 63 -3.41 2.55 -7.42
C LEU A 63 -3.92 2.07 -8.78
N ASN A 64 -3.68 2.80 -9.86
CA ASN A 64 -4.27 2.50 -11.15
C ASN A 64 -3.31 1.91 -12.19
N LYS A 65 -1.99 2.11 -12.05
CA LYS A 65 -1.03 1.77 -13.11
C LYS A 65 0.01 0.72 -12.73
N LEU A 66 0.13 0.35 -11.46
CA LEU A 66 1.12 -0.64 -11.05
C LEU A 66 0.62 -2.09 -11.13
N GLY A 67 -0.62 -2.30 -11.56
CA GLY A 67 -1.18 -3.65 -11.66
C GLY A 67 -1.44 -4.33 -10.33
N LEU A 68 -1.66 -3.54 -9.27
CA LEU A 68 -1.95 -4.09 -7.95
C LEU A 68 -3.33 -4.73 -7.90
N SER A 69 -3.45 -5.83 -7.16
CA SER A 69 -4.74 -6.45 -6.87
C SER A 69 -5.56 -5.53 -5.95
N ARG A 70 -6.86 -5.82 -5.81
CA ARG A 70 -7.71 -5.04 -4.90
C ARG A 70 -7.20 -5.08 -3.46
N LYS A 71 -6.78 -6.25 -2.96
CA LYS A 71 -6.20 -6.37 -1.62
C LYS A 71 -4.93 -5.53 -1.48
N GLN A 72 -4.09 -5.52 -2.51
CA GLN A 72 -2.86 -4.74 -2.52
C GLN A 72 -3.16 -3.23 -2.56
N LYS A 73 -4.12 -2.81 -3.36
CA LYS A 73 -4.58 -1.41 -3.39
C LYS A 73 -5.11 -0.97 -2.03
N LEU A 74 -5.88 -1.83 -1.38
CA LEU A 74 -6.41 -1.57 -0.04
C LEU A 74 -5.27 -1.39 0.96
N ALA A 75 -4.28 -2.29 0.94
CA ALA A 75 -3.12 -2.21 1.82
C ALA A 75 -2.36 -0.89 1.63
N VAL A 76 -2.10 -0.51 0.39
CA VAL A 76 -1.40 0.75 0.06
C VAL A 76 -2.23 1.95 0.49
N GLY A 77 -3.51 1.97 0.13
CA GLY A 77 -4.40 3.11 0.41
C GLY A 77 -4.60 3.34 1.90
N LEU A 78 -4.84 2.29 2.67
CA LEU A 78 -5.03 2.43 4.11
C LEU A 78 -3.74 2.79 4.83
N CYS A 79 -2.60 2.24 4.42
CA CYS A 79 -1.30 2.64 4.95
C CYS A 79 -1.06 4.14 4.70
N PHE A 80 -1.36 4.61 3.50
CA PHE A 80 -1.24 6.02 3.13
C PHE A 80 -2.11 6.92 4.02
N ILE A 81 -3.39 6.58 4.17
CA ILE A 81 -4.33 7.36 5.01
C ILE A 81 -3.87 7.35 6.47
N ARG A 82 -3.51 6.18 6.98
CA ARG A 82 -3.08 6.02 8.38
C ARG A 82 -1.85 6.86 8.69
N GLU A 83 -0.82 6.77 7.87
CA GLU A 83 0.43 7.51 8.10
C GLU A 83 0.24 9.02 7.96
N LYS A 84 -0.62 9.49 7.06
CA LYS A 84 -0.98 10.90 6.96
C LYS A 84 -1.56 11.43 8.26
N GLN A 85 -2.31 10.61 8.96
CA GLN A 85 -2.96 10.96 10.22
C GLN A 85 -2.09 10.65 11.43
N LYS A 86 -0.87 10.18 11.22
CA LYS A 86 0.09 9.86 12.28
C LYS A 86 -0.47 8.87 13.29
N LYS A 87 -1.22 7.87 12.80
CA LYS A 87 -1.81 6.84 13.65
C LYS A 87 -0.97 5.56 13.60
N THR A 88 -0.90 4.87 14.75
CA THR A 88 -0.36 3.52 14.78
C THR A 88 -1.35 2.55 14.15
N GLN A 89 -0.90 1.36 13.81
CA GLN A 89 -1.82 0.31 13.33
C GLN A 89 -2.86 -0.04 14.38
N LYS A 90 -2.48 -0.05 15.66
CA LYS A 90 -3.40 -0.31 16.76
C LYS A 90 -4.49 0.75 16.84
N ASP A 91 -4.12 2.02 16.82
CA ASP A 91 -5.07 3.12 16.90
C ASP A 91 -6.01 3.13 15.70
N PHE A 92 -5.45 2.92 14.52
CA PHE A 92 -6.24 2.91 13.28
C PHE A 92 -7.22 1.74 13.24
N SER A 93 -6.80 0.57 13.73
CA SER A 93 -7.69 -0.59 13.84
C SER A 93 -8.92 -0.29 14.67
N THR A 94 -8.75 0.45 15.77
CA THR A 94 -9.86 0.89 16.60
C THR A 94 -10.80 1.84 15.86
N ILE A 95 -10.24 2.78 15.09
CA ILE A 95 -11.03 3.74 14.29
C ILE A 95 -11.93 3.03 13.28
N ILE A 96 -11.43 1.99 12.63
CA ILE A 96 -12.21 1.26 11.62
C ILE A 96 -12.88 0.01 12.16
N ASN A 97 -12.85 -0.17 13.49
CA ASN A 97 -13.55 -1.23 14.20
C ASN A 97 -13.16 -2.66 13.80
N VAL A 98 -11.87 -2.90 13.68
CA VAL A 98 -11.32 -4.24 13.50
C VAL A 98 -10.25 -4.50 14.58
N SER A 99 -9.86 -5.76 14.78
CA SER A 99 -8.75 -6.07 15.68
C SER A 99 -7.44 -5.57 15.10
N GLU A 100 -6.46 -5.32 15.96
CA GLU A 100 -5.11 -4.95 15.51
C GLU A 100 -4.52 -6.02 14.58
N SER A 101 -4.68 -7.28 14.94
CA SER A 101 -4.21 -8.41 14.13
C SER A 101 -4.84 -8.42 12.74
N THR A 102 -6.15 -8.20 12.65
CA THR A 102 -6.86 -8.09 11.37
C THR A 102 -6.33 -6.91 10.55
N TYR A 103 -6.15 -5.77 11.19
CA TYR A 103 -5.65 -4.58 10.49
C TYR A 103 -4.25 -4.81 9.91
N LYS A 104 -3.36 -5.42 10.70
CA LYS A 104 -2.01 -5.76 10.20
C LYS A 104 -2.08 -6.67 8.99
N SER A 105 -3.01 -7.63 8.98
CA SER A 105 -3.22 -8.52 7.83
C SER A 105 -3.76 -7.77 6.62
N ILE A 106 -4.60 -6.75 6.82
CA ILE A 106 -5.08 -5.90 5.73
C ILE A 106 -3.92 -5.14 5.08
N GLU A 107 -3.01 -4.58 5.87
CA GLU A 107 -1.83 -3.86 5.32
C GLU A 107 -0.81 -4.78 4.67
N LYS A 108 -0.92 -6.09 4.87
CA LYS A 108 -0.11 -7.12 4.17
C LYS A 108 -0.84 -7.72 2.98
N ALA A 109 -2.00 -7.22 2.63
CA ALA A 109 -2.85 -7.75 1.55
C ALA A 109 -3.25 -9.22 1.77
N GLU A 110 -3.38 -9.65 3.02
CA GLU A 110 -3.74 -11.02 3.38
C GLU A 110 -5.21 -11.18 3.78
N HIS A 111 -5.95 -10.06 3.90
CA HIS A 111 -7.30 -10.08 4.44
C HIS A 111 -8.22 -9.22 3.60
N ASN A 112 -9.40 -9.75 3.28
CA ASN A 112 -10.48 -8.97 2.66
C ASN A 112 -11.24 -8.22 3.74
N ILE A 113 -11.73 -7.03 3.39
CA ILE A 113 -12.57 -6.27 4.31
C ILE A 113 -14.04 -6.50 4.01
N SER A 114 -14.86 -6.49 5.07
CA SER A 114 -16.31 -6.63 4.94
C SER A 114 -16.91 -5.32 4.43
N PHE A 115 -18.15 -5.40 3.90
CA PHE A 115 -18.89 -4.20 3.52
C PHE A 115 -19.13 -3.28 4.72
N ASP A 116 -19.35 -3.84 5.91
CA ASP A 116 -19.54 -3.03 7.12
C ASP A 116 -18.28 -2.24 7.47
N THR A 117 -17.12 -2.89 7.39
CA THR A 117 -15.85 -2.18 7.62
C THR A 117 -15.61 -1.12 6.56
N LEU A 118 -15.95 -1.41 5.31
CA LEU A 118 -15.85 -0.44 4.22
C LEU A 118 -16.69 0.80 4.48
N ASP A 119 -17.94 0.62 4.94
CA ASP A 119 -18.83 1.74 5.30
C ASP A 119 -18.23 2.58 6.42
N ILE A 120 -17.63 1.95 7.42
CA ILE A 120 -16.96 2.66 8.51
C ILE A 120 -15.81 3.51 7.97
N ILE A 121 -15.00 2.96 7.08
CA ILE A 121 -13.88 3.67 6.47
C ILE A 121 -14.36 4.90 5.70
N TYR A 122 -15.38 4.75 4.86
CA TYR A 122 -15.95 5.87 4.12
C TYR A 122 -16.52 6.95 5.04
N ASN A 123 -17.17 6.55 6.13
CA ASN A 123 -17.73 7.50 7.09
C ASN A 123 -16.67 8.22 7.90
N GLN A 124 -15.57 7.54 8.23
CA GLN A 124 -14.47 8.14 8.99
C GLN A 124 -13.59 9.06 8.14
N PHE A 125 -13.46 8.77 6.85
CA PHE A 125 -12.56 9.48 5.95
C PHE A 125 -13.28 9.96 4.69
N PRO A 126 -14.33 10.79 4.83
CA PRO A 126 -15.16 11.18 3.66
C PRO A 126 -14.42 12.06 2.65
N LYS A 127 -13.30 12.67 3.05
CA LYS A 127 -12.52 13.54 2.17
C LYS A 127 -11.38 12.81 1.47
N GLU A 128 -11.18 11.53 1.74
CA GLU A 128 -10.12 10.75 1.13
C GLU A 128 -10.57 10.22 -0.23
N GLU A 129 -10.30 10.98 -1.27
CA GLU A 129 -10.70 10.65 -2.64
C GLU A 129 -10.09 9.36 -3.15
N ILE A 130 -8.92 8.96 -2.62
CA ILE A 130 -8.26 7.72 -3.03
C ILE A 130 -9.09 6.47 -2.75
N LEU A 131 -10.05 6.55 -1.82
CA LEU A 131 -10.94 5.42 -1.54
C LEU A 131 -11.74 5.03 -2.79
N HIS A 132 -12.06 5.98 -3.66
CA HIS A 132 -12.76 5.71 -4.91
C HIS A 132 -11.90 4.95 -5.92
N GLU A 133 -10.57 5.06 -5.80
CA GLU A 133 -9.64 4.35 -6.67
C GLU A 133 -9.41 2.90 -6.23
N ILE A 134 -9.76 2.57 -4.99
CA ILE A 134 -9.59 1.23 -4.42
C ILE A 134 -10.80 0.35 -4.71
N PHE A 135 -11.99 0.93 -4.66
CA PHE A 135 -13.26 0.17 -4.70
C PHE A 135 -14.10 0.43 -5.94
#